data_c8d78d9a1bcffdf1da381ca77fe2b85f
#
_entry.id   c8d78d9a1bcffdf1da381ca77fe2b85f
#
_cell.length_a   1.000
_cell.length_b   1.000
_cell.length_c   1.000
_cell.angle_alpha   90.00
_cell.angle_beta   90.00
_cell.angle_gamma   90.00
#
_symmetry.space_group_name_H-M   'P 1'
#
loop_
_entity.id
_entity.type
_entity.pdbx_description
1 polymer ?
#
loop_
_entity_poly.entity_id
_entity_poly.type
_entity_poly.pdbx_seq_one_letter_code
_entity_poly.pdbx_strand_id
1 'polypeptide(L)'
;GGMANVYRATDVLDNRMVAVKILKTEYSESEEFQRRFRNESKAIAMMSHPNIVKIYDMGFSDKMQYIVMEFIDGITLKDFIDSEHVLNWKDAVHFVIQILRALQHAHNRGIVHRDIKPQNIMLLTDGTIKVMDFGIAKFAREESRTATDQAIGSVHYISPEQARGDVTDAKSDIYSVGVMFYEMLTGKKPFDTNNPVSIAVMHMQNVPERPRNINPNIPSGLEEIIMHAMEKDSAKRYQTAADMIRDIEAFKANNQIIFGYYNAPQAPQQQRQYSGVPEQTGMQPRRRGNPT
;
A
#
# COMPACT_ATOMS: atom_id res chain seq x y z
N GLY A 1 1.16 -13.74 9.29
CA GLY A 1 0.37 -12.50 9.36
C GLY A 1 -0.44 -12.44 10.65
N GLY A 2 -0.92 -11.24 11.07
CA GLY A 2 -1.53 -11.06 12.37
C GLY A 2 -2.82 -11.82 12.62
N MET A 3 -3.66 -11.98 11.59
CA MET A 3 -4.99 -12.56 11.71
C MET A 3 -5.04 -14.05 11.33
N ALA A 4 -4.01 -14.58 10.69
CA ALA A 4 -3.96 -15.94 10.22
C ALA A 4 -2.55 -16.51 10.31
N ASN A 5 -2.47 -17.83 10.47
CA ASN A 5 -1.25 -18.59 10.30
C ASN A 5 -1.21 -19.18 8.89
N VAL A 6 -0.04 -19.20 8.27
CA VAL A 6 0.17 -19.79 6.94
C VAL A 6 1.11 -20.98 7.07
N TYR A 7 0.69 -22.12 6.55
CA TYR A 7 1.41 -23.38 6.59
C TYR A 7 1.74 -23.85 5.18
N ARG A 8 2.92 -24.41 4.99
CA ARG A 8 3.26 -25.21 3.82
C ARG A 8 2.72 -26.61 4.03
N ALA A 9 1.98 -27.14 3.07
CA ALA A 9 1.35 -28.45 3.13
C ALA A 9 1.42 -29.16 1.77
N THR A 10 1.14 -30.45 1.76
CA THR A 10 0.96 -31.24 0.55
C THR A 10 -0.53 -31.56 0.38
N ASP A 11 -1.11 -31.19 -0.73
CA ASP A 11 -2.42 -31.65 -1.17
C ASP A 11 -2.28 -33.13 -1.60
N VAL A 12 -2.85 -34.01 -0.80
CA VAL A 12 -2.70 -35.47 -1.01
C VAL A 12 -3.51 -36.01 -2.19
N LEU A 13 -4.51 -35.25 -2.66
CA LEU A 13 -5.33 -35.67 -3.80
C LEU A 13 -4.60 -35.37 -5.12
N ASP A 14 -4.02 -34.18 -5.23
CA ASP A 14 -3.33 -33.74 -6.45
C ASP A 14 -1.80 -33.92 -6.34
N ASN A 15 -1.29 -34.41 -5.20
CA ASN A 15 0.14 -34.59 -4.91
C ASN A 15 0.99 -33.32 -5.21
N ARG A 16 0.50 -32.15 -4.81
CA ARG A 16 1.14 -30.86 -5.03
C ARG A 16 1.38 -30.10 -3.73
N MET A 17 2.40 -29.25 -3.74
CA MET A 17 2.64 -28.31 -2.65
C MET A 17 1.59 -27.20 -2.67
N VAL A 18 1.08 -26.84 -1.50
CA VAL A 18 0.11 -25.77 -1.30
C VAL A 18 0.46 -24.93 -0.08
N ALA A 19 -0.03 -23.70 -0.05
CA ALA A 19 -0.05 -22.87 1.15
C ALA A 19 -1.47 -22.92 1.75
N VAL A 20 -1.55 -23.18 3.05
CA VAL A 20 -2.83 -23.21 3.78
C VAL A 20 -2.85 -22.06 4.77
N LYS A 21 -3.71 -21.08 4.55
CA LYS A 21 -3.92 -19.93 5.43
C LYS A 21 -5.11 -20.23 6.35
N ILE A 22 -4.85 -20.33 7.66
CA ILE A 22 -5.86 -20.64 8.69
C ILE A 22 -6.09 -19.38 9.51
N LEU A 23 -7.34 -18.94 9.61
CA LEU A 23 -7.72 -17.82 10.49
C LEU A 23 -7.53 -18.20 11.96
N LYS A 24 -7.04 -17.25 12.75
CA LYS A 24 -6.97 -17.41 14.19
C LYS A 24 -8.37 -17.33 14.80
N THR A 25 -8.60 -18.09 15.86
CA THR A 25 -9.92 -18.27 16.50
C THR A 25 -10.52 -16.94 16.97
N GLU A 26 -9.70 -16.01 17.43
CA GLU A 26 -10.11 -14.68 17.89
C GLU A 26 -10.85 -13.82 16.83
N TYR A 27 -10.66 -14.14 15.54
CA TYR A 27 -11.34 -13.46 14.41
C TYR A 27 -12.51 -14.27 13.85
N SER A 28 -12.71 -15.50 14.31
CA SER A 28 -13.77 -16.38 13.85
C SER A 28 -15.07 -16.28 14.66
N GLU A 29 -15.14 -15.44 15.70
CA GLU A 29 -16.30 -15.34 16.59
C GLU A 29 -17.42 -14.42 16.05
N SER A 30 -17.12 -13.50 15.10
CA SER A 30 -18.12 -12.63 14.49
C SER A 30 -18.76 -13.28 13.27
N GLU A 31 -20.07 -13.55 13.32
CA GLU A 31 -20.85 -14.09 12.19
C GLU A 31 -20.79 -13.16 10.97
N GLU A 32 -20.79 -11.85 11.18
CA GLU A 32 -20.70 -10.86 10.12
C GLU A 32 -19.33 -10.91 9.43
N PHE A 33 -18.26 -11.03 10.21
CA PHE A 33 -16.91 -11.24 9.68
C PHE A 33 -16.82 -12.54 8.87
N GLN A 34 -17.33 -13.64 9.38
CA GLN A 34 -17.35 -14.94 8.68
C GLN A 34 -18.08 -14.85 7.34
N ARG A 35 -19.25 -14.19 7.31
CA ARG A 35 -20.03 -13.99 6.08
C ARG A 35 -19.27 -13.19 5.04
N ARG A 36 -18.67 -12.06 5.45
CA ARG A 36 -17.87 -11.19 4.56
C ARG A 36 -16.64 -11.93 4.05
N PHE A 37 -15.87 -12.54 4.93
CA PHE A 37 -14.71 -13.37 4.59
C PHE A 37 -15.05 -14.46 3.57
N ARG A 38 -16.16 -15.16 3.76
CA ARG A 38 -16.64 -16.19 2.84
C ARG A 38 -16.98 -15.63 1.45
N ASN A 39 -17.70 -14.52 1.41
CA ASN A 39 -18.12 -13.91 0.14
C ASN A 39 -16.94 -13.38 -0.65
N GLU A 40 -16.01 -12.70 0.01
CA GLU A 40 -14.80 -12.17 -0.63
C GLU A 40 -13.86 -13.27 -1.09
N SER A 41 -13.63 -14.28 -0.24
CA SER A 41 -12.80 -15.42 -0.61
C SER A 41 -13.35 -16.13 -1.85
N LYS A 42 -14.68 -16.28 -1.98
CA LYS A 42 -15.32 -16.83 -3.18
C LYS A 42 -15.05 -15.99 -4.42
N ALA A 43 -15.18 -14.66 -4.32
CA ALA A 43 -14.94 -13.77 -5.44
C ALA A 43 -13.48 -13.83 -5.91
N ILE A 44 -12.53 -13.91 -4.94
CA ILE A 44 -11.10 -14.02 -5.23
C ILE A 44 -10.76 -15.39 -5.83
N ALA A 45 -11.39 -16.47 -5.36
CA ALA A 45 -11.17 -17.82 -5.88
C ALA A 45 -11.57 -17.98 -7.36
N MET A 46 -12.49 -17.14 -7.84
CA MET A 46 -12.89 -17.11 -9.26
C MET A 46 -11.88 -16.36 -10.15
N MET A 47 -10.88 -15.67 -9.56
CA MET A 47 -9.87 -14.99 -10.34
C MET A 47 -8.82 -15.98 -10.85
N SER A 48 -8.51 -15.89 -12.14
CA SER A 48 -7.40 -16.63 -12.77
C SER A 48 -6.55 -15.63 -13.55
N HIS A 49 -5.35 -15.38 -13.05
CA HIS A 49 -4.39 -14.45 -13.66
C HIS A 49 -2.96 -14.87 -13.30
N PRO A 50 -1.98 -14.82 -14.21
CA PRO A 50 -0.60 -15.24 -13.94
C PRO A 50 0.04 -14.49 -12.77
N ASN A 51 -0.33 -13.24 -12.54
CA ASN A 51 0.22 -12.41 -11.47
C ASN A 51 -0.67 -12.33 -10.21
N ILE A 52 -1.64 -13.22 -10.04
CA ILE A 52 -2.45 -13.36 -8.82
C ILE A 52 -2.23 -14.76 -8.27
N VAL A 53 -2.06 -14.88 -6.95
CA VAL A 53 -1.97 -16.19 -6.28
C VAL A 53 -3.29 -16.93 -6.45
N LYS A 54 -3.22 -18.13 -7.00
CA LYS A 54 -4.41 -18.96 -7.25
C LYS A 54 -4.93 -19.55 -5.95
N ILE A 55 -6.22 -19.43 -5.70
CA ILE A 55 -6.92 -20.17 -4.65
C ILE A 55 -7.40 -21.48 -5.23
N TYR A 56 -7.13 -22.58 -4.54
CA TYR A 56 -7.54 -23.93 -4.93
C TYR A 56 -8.80 -24.36 -4.22
N ASP A 57 -8.90 -24.10 -2.92
CA ASP A 57 -10.01 -24.48 -2.08
C ASP A 57 -10.16 -23.58 -0.86
N MET A 58 -11.31 -23.64 -0.21
CA MET A 58 -11.57 -22.93 1.03
C MET A 58 -12.59 -23.68 1.88
N GLY A 59 -12.37 -23.69 3.18
CA GLY A 59 -13.28 -24.32 4.14
C GLY A 59 -13.74 -23.33 5.20
N PHE A 60 -15.03 -23.42 5.51
CA PHE A 60 -15.69 -22.59 6.51
C PHE A 60 -16.49 -23.48 7.45
N SER A 61 -16.00 -23.67 8.66
CA SER A 61 -16.70 -24.35 9.75
C SER A 61 -16.69 -23.48 11.00
N ASP A 62 -17.53 -23.81 11.97
CA ASP A 62 -17.60 -23.09 13.26
C ASP A 62 -16.27 -23.15 14.04
N LYS A 63 -15.44 -24.17 13.75
CA LYS A 63 -14.16 -24.40 14.44
C LYS A 63 -12.94 -23.87 13.69
N MET A 64 -13.02 -23.77 12.36
CA MET A 64 -11.86 -23.44 11.54
C MET A 64 -12.28 -22.85 10.19
N GLN A 65 -11.60 -21.77 9.81
CA GLN A 65 -11.73 -21.15 8.49
C GLN A 65 -10.36 -21.16 7.84
N TYR A 66 -10.29 -21.70 6.63
CA TYR A 66 -9.02 -21.81 5.92
C TYR A 66 -9.17 -21.56 4.42
N ILE A 67 -8.06 -21.16 3.82
CA ILE A 67 -7.90 -21.00 2.37
C ILE A 67 -6.69 -21.83 1.95
N VAL A 68 -6.88 -22.69 0.95
CA VAL A 68 -5.82 -23.45 0.27
C VAL A 68 -5.44 -22.72 -1.01
N MET A 69 -4.19 -22.36 -1.14
CA MET A 69 -3.71 -21.57 -2.28
C MET A 69 -2.40 -22.10 -2.84
N GLU A 70 -2.05 -21.60 -4.01
CA GLU A 70 -0.78 -21.84 -4.69
C GLU A 70 0.38 -21.59 -3.71
N PHE A 71 1.26 -22.57 -3.58
CA PHE A 71 2.54 -22.38 -2.89
C PHE A 71 3.49 -21.66 -3.82
N ILE A 72 3.99 -20.51 -3.39
CA ILE A 72 4.95 -19.71 -4.17
C ILE A 72 6.35 -19.95 -3.61
N ASP A 73 7.21 -20.54 -4.41
CA ASP A 73 8.64 -20.66 -4.11
C ASP A 73 9.36 -19.39 -4.54
N GLY A 74 9.51 -18.47 -3.62
CA GLY A 74 10.05 -17.14 -3.86
C GLY A 74 10.22 -16.35 -2.57
N ILE A 75 10.58 -15.07 -2.71
CA ILE A 75 10.71 -14.13 -1.60
C ILE A 75 9.65 -13.04 -1.70
N THR A 76 9.40 -12.31 -0.61
CA THR A 76 8.54 -11.13 -0.72
C THR A 76 9.27 -10.00 -1.44
N LEU A 77 8.53 -9.16 -2.14
CA LEU A 77 9.11 -7.94 -2.72
C LEU A 77 9.72 -7.03 -1.64
N LYS A 78 9.21 -7.12 -0.39
CA LYS A 78 9.82 -6.43 0.76
C LYS A 78 11.22 -6.92 1.04
N ASP A 79 11.42 -8.23 1.13
CA ASP A 79 12.75 -8.81 1.39
C ASP A 79 13.72 -8.45 0.24
N PHE A 80 13.22 -8.42 -1.00
CA PHE A 80 14.02 -8.02 -2.16
C PHE A 80 14.42 -6.54 -2.11
N ILE A 81 13.48 -5.62 -1.80
CA ILE A 81 13.78 -4.18 -1.63
C ILE A 81 14.77 -3.97 -0.49
N ASP A 82 14.63 -4.71 0.62
CA ASP A 82 15.55 -4.58 1.76
C ASP A 82 16.96 -5.05 1.43
N SER A 83 17.12 -6.05 0.57
CA SER A 83 18.43 -6.55 0.13
C SER A 83 19.11 -5.64 -0.88
N GLU A 84 18.33 -5.11 -1.85
CA GLU A 84 18.87 -4.28 -2.95
C GLU A 84 18.96 -2.81 -2.59
N HIS A 85 18.20 -2.35 -1.57
CA HIS A 85 18.01 -0.97 -1.13
C HIS A 85 17.43 -0.05 -2.20
N VAL A 86 18.04 0.05 -3.39
CA VAL A 86 17.57 0.84 -4.53
C VAL A 86 17.54 -0.03 -5.77
N LEU A 87 16.38 -0.22 -6.36
CA LEU A 87 16.23 -1.02 -7.55
C LEU A 87 16.62 -0.23 -8.82
N ASN A 88 17.13 -0.96 -9.80
CA ASN A 88 17.23 -0.43 -11.15
C ASN A 88 15.81 -0.11 -11.67
N TRP A 89 15.66 1.02 -12.36
CA TRP A 89 14.34 1.43 -12.84
C TRP A 89 13.71 0.44 -13.84
N LYS A 90 14.49 -0.32 -14.59
CA LYS A 90 13.97 -1.34 -15.52
C LYS A 90 13.30 -2.47 -14.79
N ASP A 91 13.92 -2.95 -13.70
CA ASP A 91 13.36 -4.01 -12.85
C ASP A 91 12.12 -3.52 -12.12
N ALA A 92 12.17 -2.32 -11.55
CA ALA A 92 11.03 -1.71 -10.87
C ALA A 92 9.83 -1.53 -11.82
N VAL A 93 10.05 -1.05 -13.05
CA VAL A 93 9.04 -0.95 -14.12
C VAL A 93 8.47 -2.32 -14.47
N HIS A 94 9.33 -3.35 -14.59
CA HIS A 94 8.90 -4.71 -14.90
C HIS A 94 7.96 -5.26 -13.81
N PHE A 95 8.28 -5.05 -12.54
CA PHE A 95 7.45 -5.48 -11.42
C PHE A 95 6.13 -4.70 -11.34
N VAL A 96 6.19 -3.37 -11.47
CA VAL A 96 5.01 -2.50 -11.40
C VAL A 96 3.99 -2.84 -12.49
N ILE A 97 4.41 -3.09 -13.72
CA ILE A 97 3.50 -3.49 -14.80
C ILE A 97 2.77 -4.79 -14.45
N GLN A 98 3.46 -5.79 -13.91
CA GLN A 98 2.85 -7.06 -13.51
C GLN A 98 1.82 -6.88 -12.39
N ILE A 99 2.15 -6.05 -11.38
CA ILE A 99 1.23 -5.70 -10.29
C ILE A 99 -0.01 -4.99 -10.83
N LEU A 100 0.18 -3.98 -11.69
CA LEU A 100 -0.94 -3.23 -12.29
C LEU A 100 -1.83 -4.13 -13.16
N ARG A 101 -1.27 -5.10 -13.89
CA ARG A 101 -2.06 -6.09 -14.66
C ARG A 101 -2.91 -6.97 -13.74
N ALA A 102 -2.36 -7.42 -12.61
CA ALA A 102 -3.11 -8.15 -11.60
C ALA A 102 -4.25 -7.29 -11.03
N LEU A 103 -3.97 -6.05 -10.67
CA LEU A 103 -4.97 -5.10 -10.15
C LEU A 103 -6.05 -4.79 -11.20
N GLN A 104 -5.69 -4.54 -12.46
CA GLN A 104 -6.67 -4.31 -13.52
C GLN A 104 -7.62 -5.50 -13.69
N HIS A 105 -7.08 -6.73 -13.60
CA HIS A 105 -7.90 -7.94 -13.67
C HIS A 105 -8.91 -8.03 -12.52
N ALA A 106 -8.51 -7.67 -11.29
CA ALA A 106 -9.37 -7.64 -10.12
C ALA A 106 -10.40 -6.49 -10.19
N HIS A 107 -9.94 -5.29 -10.54
CA HIS A 107 -10.78 -4.09 -10.64
C HIS A 107 -11.91 -4.26 -11.67
N ASN A 108 -11.65 -4.91 -12.82
CA ASN A 108 -12.66 -5.24 -13.82
C ASN A 108 -13.76 -6.19 -13.29
N ARG A 109 -13.55 -6.82 -12.13
CA ARG A 109 -14.51 -7.68 -11.43
C ARG A 109 -15.09 -7.04 -10.18
N GLY A 110 -14.83 -5.74 -9.98
CA GLY A 110 -15.29 -4.99 -8.81
C GLY A 110 -14.51 -5.32 -7.53
N ILE A 111 -13.36 -5.99 -7.63
CA ILE A 111 -12.53 -6.35 -6.47
C ILE A 111 -11.40 -5.34 -6.33
N VAL A 112 -11.35 -4.66 -5.19
CA VAL A 112 -10.29 -3.72 -4.80
C VAL A 112 -9.41 -4.40 -3.77
N HIS A 113 -8.08 -4.31 -3.92
CA HIS A 113 -7.13 -4.99 -3.04
C HIS A 113 -7.06 -4.35 -1.64
N ARG A 114 -7.02 -3.03 -1.57
CA ARG A 114 -7.01 -2.19 -0.35
C ARG A 114 -5.80 -2.32 0.57
N ASP A 115 -4.88 -3.25 0.34
CA ASP A 115 -3.67 -3.46 1.16
C ASP A 115 -2.44 -3.78 0.28
N ILE A 116 -2.27 -3.02 -0.82
CA ILE A 116 -1.08 -3.14 -1.68
C ILE A 116 0.14 -2.63 -0.92
N LYS A 117 1.12 -3.50 -0.77
CA LYS A 117 2.41 -3.25 -0.11
C LYS A 117 3.40 -4.35 -0.49
N PRO A 118 4.72 -4.13 -0.36
CA PRO A 118 5.73 -5.11 -0.78
C PRO A 118 5.62 -6.46 -0.06
N GLN A 119 5.11 -6.50 1.18
CA GLN A 119 4.90 -7.75 1.93
C GLN A 119 3.80 -8.65 1.34
N ASN A 120 2.88 -8.08 0.55
CA ASN A 120 1.78 -8.80 -0.09
C ASN A 120 2.08 -9.13 -1.57
N ILE A 121 3.33 -8.98 -1.98
CA ILE A 121 3.81 -9.27 -3.33
C ILE A 121 4.93 -10.31 -3.22
N MET A 122 4.77 -11.45 -3.91
CA MET A 122 5.85 -12.44 -4.04
C MET A 122 6.59 -12.22 -5.35
N LEU A 123 7.91 -12.39 -5.29
CA LEU A 123 8.83 -12.37 -6.41
C LEU A 123 9.43 -13.77 -6.56
N LEU A 124 9.23 -14.38 -7.72
CA LEU A 124 9.80 -15.65 -8.09
C LEU A 124 11.20 -15.43 -8.70
N THR A 125 11.99 -16.50 -8.76
CA THR A 125 13.38 -16.47 -9.27
C THR A 125 13.47 -16.07 -10.75
N ASP A 126 12.41 -16.26 -11.53
CA ASP A 126 12.33 -15.87 -12.95
C ASP A 126 11.84 -14.41 -13.15
N GLY A 127 11.67 -13.63 -12.07
CA GLY A 127 11.18 -12.27 -12.12
C GLY A 127 9.64 -12.15 -12.22
N THR A 128 8.92 -13.26 -12.11
CA THR A 128 7.45 -13.25 -12.07
C THR A 128 6.96 -12.71 -10.74
N ILE A 129 5.99 -11.80 -10.78
CA ILE A 129 5.30 -11.26 -9.62
C ILE A 129 3.98 -12.01 -9.38
N LYS A 130 3.70 -12.30 -8.10
CA LYS A 130 2.41 -12.82 -7.64
C LYS A 130 1.83 -11.92 -6.54
N VAL A 131 0.69 -11.31 -6.80
CA VAL A 131 -0.05 -10.51 -5.80
C VAL A 131 -0.86 -11.46 -4.92
N MET A 132 -0.68 -11.29 -3.60
CA MET A 132 -1.34 -12.10 -2.56
C MET A 132 -2.33 -11.24 -1.76
N ASP A 133 -3.15 -11.91 -0.96
CA ASP A 133 -3.93 -11.30 0.13
C ASP A 133 -4.86 -10.15 -0.31
N PHE A 134 -5.58 -10.31 -1.42
CA PHE A 134 -6.66 -9.39 -1.79
C PHE A 134 -7.63 -9.24 -0.62
N GLY A 135 -7.80 -8.02 -0.15
CA GLY A 135 -8.81 -7.45 0.76
C GLY A 135 -9.40 -8.21 1.94
N ILE A 136 -9.19 -9.53 2.00
CA ILE A 136 -9.82 -10.47 2.94
C ILE A 136 -9.67 -10.06 4.42
N ALA A 137 -8.63 -9.27 4.74
CA ALA A 137 -8.27 -8.96 6.14
C ALA A 137 -8.67 -7.54 6.58
N LYS A 138 -9.05 -6.64 5.70
CA LYS A 138 -9.28 -5.23 6.07
C LYS A 138 -10.63 -4.97 6.71
N PHE A 139 -11.65 -5.76 6.38
CA PHE A 139 -12.98 -5.64 7.01
C PHE A 139 -12.99 -5.99 8.50
N ALA A 140 -12.08 -6.85 8.95
CA ALA A 140 -11.92 -7.13 10.39
C ALA A 140 -11.34 -5.93 11.17
N ARG A 141 -10.65 -4.98 10.49
CA ARG A 141 -10.06 -3.81 11.14
C ARG A 141 -11.02 -2.63 11.25
N GLU A 142 -12.04 -2.54 10.40
CA GLU A 142 -13.03 -1.45 10.49
C GLU A 142 -13.86 -1.56 11.77
N GLU A 143 -14.03 -2.75 12.32
CA GLU A 143 -14.73 -2.99 13.58
C GLU A 143 -13.82 -2.92 14.82
N SER A 144 -12.55 -3.28 14.72
CA SER A 144 -11.60 -3.22 15.85
C SER A 144 -10.72 -1.96 15.76
N ARG A 145 -11.09 -0.91 16.46
CA ARG A 145 -10.36 0.37 16.60
C ARG A 145 -9.03 0.27 17.37
N THR A 146 -8.49 -0.90 17.60
CA THR A 146 -7.23 -1.09 18.31
C THR A 146 -6.05 -1.17 17.35
N ALA A 147 -5.20 -0.14 17.38
CA ALA A 147 -3.91 -0.10 16.70
C ALA A 147 -2.97 -1.17 17.29
N THR A 148 -2.87 -2.33 16.63
CA THR A 148 -1.83 -3.31 16.92
C THR A 148 -0.59 -3.03 16.07
N ASP A 149 0.60 -3.49 16.48
CA ASP A 149 1.90 -3.29 15.82
C ASP A 149 1.90 -3.61 14.31
N GLN A 150 0.97 -4.44 13.83
CA GLN A 150 0.80 -4.74 12.41
C GLN A 150 0.10 -3.64 11.61
N ALA A 151 -0.63 -2.71 12.28
CA ALA A 151 -1.13 -1.50 11.63
C ALA A 151 0.02 -0.58 11.24
N ILE A 152 1.14 -0.63 11.98
CA ILE A 152 2.31 0.23 11.80
C ILE A 152 2.95 0.00 10.41
N GLY A 153 3.12 -1.24 9.96
CA GLY A 153 3.72 -1.52 8.65
C GLY A 153 2.83 -1.18 7.45
N SER A 154 1.51 -1.28 7.58
CA SER A 154 0.56 -1.02 6.48
C SER A 154 0.29 0.47 6.27
N VAL A 155 0.52 1.32 7.27
CA VAL A 155 0.23 2.76 7.18
C VAL A 155 1.12 3.49 6.18
N HIS A 156 2.31 2.96 5.88
CA HIS A 156 3.26 3.58 4.94
C HIS A 156 2.78 3.58 3.47
N TYR A 157 1.81 2.72 3.13
CA TYR A 157 1.29 2.58 1.76
C TYR A 157 -0.20 2.95 1.66
N ILE A 158 -0.76 3.51 2.73
CA ILE A 158 -2.19 3.85 2.81
C ILE A 158 -2.51 5.02 1.87
N SER A 159 -3.65 4.97 1.19
CA SER A 159 -4.11 6.10 0.39
C SER A 159 -4.72 7.20 1.27
N PRO A 160 -4.76 8.47 0.79
CA PRO A 160 -5.39 9.58 1.52
C PRO A 160 -6.83 9.30 1.93
N GLU A 161 -7.64 8.73 1.03
CA GLU A 161 -9.03 8.37 1.29
C GLU A 161 -9.15 7.26 2.33
N GLN A 162 -8.26 6.27 2.30
CA GLN A 162 -8.22 5.24 3.34
C GLN A 162 -7.83 5.82 4.72
N ALA A 163 -6.87 6.75 4.73
CA ALA A 163 -6.43 7.41 5.97
C ALA A 163 -7.55 8.27 6.59
N ARG A 164 -8.44 8.84 5.76
CA ARG A 164 -9.63 9.58 6.21
C ARG A 164 -10.81 8.68 6.61
N GLY A 165 -10.80 7.40 6.22
CA GLY A 165 -11.95 6.50 6.38
C GLY A 165 -13.03 6.70 5.30
N ASP A 166 -12.68 7.31 4.18
CA ASP A 166 -13.58 7.50 3.03
C ASP A 166 -13.77 6.19 2.24
N VAL A 167 -14.72 6.19 1.30
CA VAL A 167 -14.93 5.06 0.39
C VAL A 167 -13.69 4.84 -0.47
N THR A 168 -13.23 3.61 -0.51
CA THR A 168 -12.03 3.18 -1.26
C THR A 168 -12.41 2.46 -2.55
N ASP A 169 -11.75 2.81 -3.64
CA ASP A 169 -11.92 2.22 -4.96
C ASP A 169 -10.57 1.81 -5.59
N ALA A 170 -10.58 1.47 -6.87
CA ALA A 170 -9.39 1.10 -7.64
C ALA A 170 -8.24 2.12 -7.55
N LYS A 171 -8.56 3.42 -7.39
CA LYS A 171 -7.57 4.50 -7.31
C LYS A 171 -6.78 4.47 -6.01
N SER A 172 -7.33 3.85 -4.95
CA SER A 172 -6.60 3.63 -3.70
C SER A 172 -5.44 2.64 -3.89
N ASP A 173 -5.67 1.57 -4.64
CA ASP A 173 -4.61 0.60 -4.97
C ASP A 173 -3.53 1.25 -5.86
N ILE A 174 -3.92 2.10 -6.82
CA ILE A 174 -2.98 2.83 -7.69
C ILE A 174 -2.09 3.77 -6.86
N TYR A 175 -2.63 4.45 -5.86
CA TYR A 175 -1.84 5.27 -4.94
C TYR A 175 -0.79 4.40 -4.20
N SER A 176 -1.21 3.27 -3.67
CA SER A 176 -0.31 2.35 -2.96
C SER A 176 0.80 1.78 -3.88
N VAL A 177 0.48 1.52 -5.16
CA VAL A 177 1.49 1.16 -6.18
C VAL A 177 2.46 2.32 -6.40
N GLY A 178 1.98 3.57 -6.47
CA GLY A 178 2.82 4.77 -6.58
C GLY A 178 3.81 4.89 -5.42
N VAL A 179 3.34 4.69 -4.18
CA VAL A 179 4.18 4.68 -2.96
C VAL A 179 5.24 3.58 -3.02
N MET A 180 4.86 2.38 -3.43
CA MET A 180 5.79 1.26 -3.55
C MET A 180 6.81 1.50 -4.68
N PHE A 181 6.40 2.07 -5.81
CA PHE A 181 7.28 2.43 -6.91
C PHE A 181 8.29 3.50 -6.49
N TYR A 182 7.84 4.50 -5.71
CA TYR A 182 8.71 5.50 -5.09
C TYR A 182 9.78 4.83 -4.22
N GLU A 183 9.38 3.92 -3.32
CA GLU A 183 10.33 3.21 -2.43
C GLU A 183 11.34 2.39 -3.23
N MET A 184 10.91 1.63 -4.24
CA MET A 184 11.80 0.84 -5.08
C MET A 184 12.91 1.67 -5.74
N LEU A 185 12.61 2.89 -6.21
CA LEU A 185 13.55 3.71 -6.95
C LEU A 185 14.39 4.65 -6.08
N THR A 186 13.90 5.00 -4.88
CA THR A 186 14.60 5.93 -3.97
C THR A 186 15.29 5.21 -2.80
N GLY A 187 14.89 3.97 -2.50
CA GLY A 187 15.29 3.26 -1.29
C GLY A 187 14.67 3.83 -0.02
N LYS A 188 13.74 4.79 -0.14
CA LYS A 188 13.07 5.46 0.99
C LYS A 188 11.56 5.48 0.78
N LYS A 189 10.84 5.37 1.87
CA LYS A 189 9.40 5.64 1.86
C LYS A 189 9.15 7.14 1.72
N PRO A 190 8.07 7.57 1.03
CA PRO A 190 7.77 9.00 0.88
C PRO A 190 7.45 9.69 2.20
N PHE A 191 6.92 8.96 3.17
CA PHE A 191 6.63 9.42 4.52
C PHE A 191 7.03 8.33 5.51
N ASP A 192 7.91 8.68 6.45
CA ASP A 192 8.42 7.75 7.47
C ASP A 192 8.68 8.50 8.78
N THR A 193 8.00 8.08 9.84
CA THR A 193 8.17 8.57 11.20
C THR A 193 7.87 7.45 12.19
N ASN A 194 8.27 7.62 13.45
CA ASN A 194 7.98 6.65 14.51
C ASN A 194 6.50 6.60 14.94
N ASN A 195 5.65 7.50 14.41
CA ASN A 195 4.23 7.58 14.78
C ASN A 195 3.33 7.25 13.58
N PRO A 196 2.61 6.11 13.59
CA PRO A 196 1.72 5.71 12.51
C PRO A 196 0.62 6.73 12.18
N VAL A 197 0.11 7.45 13.20
CA VAL A 197 -0.91 8.49 12.99
C VAL A 197 -0.32 9.65 12.21
N SER A 198 0.93 10.05 12.52
CA SER A 198 1.63 11.10 11.76
C SER A 198 1.83 10.69 10.31
N ILE A 199 2.19 9.43 10.03
CA ILE A 199 2.34 8.93 8.66
C ILE A 199 1.00 9.02 7.90
N ALA A 200 -0.11 8.60 8.54
CA ALA A 200 -1.44 8.71 7.93
C ALA A 200 -1.81 10.16 7.61
N VAL A 201 -1.54 11.11 8.51
CA VAL A 201 -1.75 12.54 8.29
C VAL A 201 -0.88 13.05 7.13
N MET A 202 0.39 12.62 7.03
CA MET A 202 1.27 13.00 5.93
C MET A 202 0.75 12.47 4.58
N HIS A 203 0.21 11.25 4.52
CA HIS A 203 -0.45 10.74 3.32
C HIS A 203 -1.65 11.59 2.91
N MET A 204 -2.40 12.14 3.85
CA MET A 204 -3.56 13.01 3.56
C MET A 204 -3.15 14.41 3.08
N GLN A 205 -2.08 15.01 3.62
CA GLN A 205 -1.84 16.44 3.53
C GLN A 205 -0.52 16.84 2.88
N ASN A 206 0.55 16.02 3.04
CA ASN A 206 1.89 16.43 2.64
C ASN A 206 2.21 15.96 1.21
N VAL A 207 2.91 16.81 0.47
CA VAL A 207 3.53 16.41 -0.80
C VAL A 207 4.83 15.68 -0.47
N PRO A 208 5.08 14.50 -1.06
CA PRO A 208 6.36 13.81 -0.85
C PRO A 208 7.52 14.56 -1.51
N GLU A 209 8.73 14.33 -1.03
CA GLU A 209 9.92 14.78 -1.73
C GLU A 209 9.95 14.18 -3.14
N ARG A 210 10.42 14.95 -4.12
CA ARG A 210 10.51 14.43 -5.49
C ARG A 210 11.54 13.30 -5.57
N PRO A 211 11.20 12.15 -6.20
CA PRO A 211 12.12 11.02 -6.35
C PRO A 211 13.50 11.38 -6.86
N ARG A 212 13.61 12.31 -7.82
CA ARG A 212 14.88 12.74 -8.40
C ARG A 212 15.75 13.60 -7.49
N ASN A 213 15.17 14.20 -6.45
CA ASN A 213 15.97 14.89 -5.41
C ASN A 213 16.75 13.87 -4.57
N ILE A 214 16.23 12.67 -4.40
CA ILE A 214 16.84 11.57 -3.64
C ILE A 214 17.78 10.76 -4.54
N ASN A 215 17.28 10.38 -5.73
CA ASN A 215 18.04 9.61 -6.72
C ASN A 215 17.96 10.29 -8.10
N PRO A 216 18.96 11.12 -8.46
CA PRO A 216 18.99 11.84 -9.73
C PRO A 216 19.01 10.95 -10.98
N ASN A 217 19.33 9.66 -10.84
CA ASN A 217 19.34 8.69 -11.93
C ASN A 217 17.95 8.24 -12.37
N ILE A 218 16.89 8.61 -11.64
CA ILE A 218 15.51 8.32 -12.03
C ILE A 218 15.16 9.17 -13.26
N PRO A 219 14.70 8.57 -14.38
CA PRO A 219 14.23 9.34 -15.53
C PRO A 219 13.05 10.25 -15.16
N SER A 220 13.00 11.45 -15.76
CA SER A 220 11.97 12.45 -15.46
C SER A 220 10.55 11.94 -15.70
N GLY A 221 10.32 11.17 -16.78
CA GLY A 221 9.01 10.58 -17.05
C GLY A 221 8.55 9.58 -15.99
N LEU A 222 9.47 8.82 -15.38
CA LEU A 222 9.12 7.94 -14.25
C LEU A 222 8.79 8.71 -12.98
N GLU A 223 9.51 9.78 -12.68
CA GLU A 223 9.14 10.69 -11.58
C GLU A 223 7.72 11.22 -11.76
N GLU A 224 7.38 11.66 -12.98
CA GLU A 224 6.04 12.16 -13.27
C GLU A 224 4.97 11.08 -13.05
N ILE A 225 5.20 9.86 -13.53
CA ILE A 225 4.27 8.73 -13.35
C ILE A 225 4.05 8.44 -11.86
N ILE A 226 5.13 8.35 -11.07
CA ILE A 226 5.07 8.09 -9.63
C ILE A 226 4.26 9.17 -8.92
N MET A 227 4.61 10.42 -9.15
CA MET A 227 3.97 11.55 -8.49
C MET A 227 2.50 11.68 -8.89
N HIS A 228 2.14 11.40 -10.16
CA HIS A 228 0.76 11.41 -10.63
C HIS A 228 -0.06 10.28 -9.99
N ALA A 229 0.51 9.08 -9.81
CA ALA A 229 -0.13 8.02 -9.05
C ALA A 229 -0.34 8.39 -7.58
N MET A 230 0.52 9.25 -7.02
CA MET A 230 0.46 9.68 -5.61
C MET A 230 -0.29 11.02 -5.39
N GLU A 231 -1.05 11.51 -6.37
CA GLU A 231 -1.92 12.67 -6.19
C GLU A 231 -2.89 12.48 -5.02
N LYS A 232 -3.08 13.53 -4.21
CA LYS A 232 -3.94 13.46 -3.01
C LYS A 232 -5.41 13.39 -3.34
N ASP A 233 -5.81 14.12 -4.37
CA ASP A 233 -7.15 14.05 -4.94
C ASP A 233 -7.26 12.84 -5.88
N SER A 234 -8.08 11.87 -5.52
CA SER A 234 -8.26 10.66 -6.31
C SER A 234 -8.79 10.94 -7.73
N ALA A 235 -9.49 12.06 -7.94
CA ALA A 235 -9.96 12.46 -9.27
C ALA A 235 -8.82 12.93 -10.20
N LYS A 236 -7.68 13.33 -9.63
CA LYS A 236 -6.48 13.76 -10.36
C LYS A 236 -5.46 12.66 -10.59
N ARG A 237 -5.66 11.47 -10.01
CA ARG A 237 -4.81 10.30 -10.24
C ARG A 237 -5.16 9.58 -11.54
N TYR A 238 -4.38 8.58 -11.91
CA TYR A 238 -4.81 7.57 -12.87
C TYR A 238 -6.16 7.00 -12.45
N GLN A 239 -7.13 6.99 -13.35
CA GLN A 239 -8.48 6.49 -13.04
C GLN A 239 -8.55 4.96 -13.09
N THR A 240 -7.67 4.33 -13.88
CA THR A 240 -7.55 2.88 -13.99
C THR A 240 -6.09 2.45 -13.95
N ALA A 241 -5.83 1.21 -13.56
CA ALA A 241 -4.49 0.62 -13.65
C ALA A 241 -4.01 0.56 -15.11
N ALA A 242 -4.92 0.40 -16.07
CA ALA A 242 -4.61 0.43 -17.51
C ALA A 242 -4.07 1.80 -17.96
N ASP A 243 -4.55 2.91 -17.40
CA ASP A 243 -4.03 4.24 -17.71
C ASP A 243 -2.57 4.39 -17.27
N MET A 244 -2.25 3.93 -16.06
CA MET A 244 -0.87 3.94 -15.56
C MET A 244 0.04 3.01 -16.38
N ILE A 245 -0.45 1.83 -16.77
CA ILE A 245 0.31 0.91 -17.65
C ILE A 245 0.61 1.59 -18.99
N ARG A 246 -0.34 2.28 -19.58
CA ARG A 246 -0.17 2.98 -20.89
C ARG A 246 0.97 4.01 -20.80
N ASP A 247 1.04 4.80 -19.75
CA ASP A 247 2.10 5.78 -19.58
C ASP A 247 3.46 5.11 -19.33
N ILE A 248 3.50 4.03 -18.55
CA ILE A 248 4.74 3.25 -18.35
C ILE A 248 5.21 2.63 -19.68
N GLU A 249 4.31 2.11 -20.50
CA GLU A 249 4.68 1.56 -21.83
C GLU A 249 5.12 2.68 -22.79
N ALA A 250 4.51 3.87 -22.77
CA ALA A 250 4.97 5.02 -23.51
C ALA A 250 6.38 5.46 -23.06
N PHE A 251 6.64 5.48 -21.75
CA PHE A 251 7.97 5.73 -21.20
C PHE A 251 8.98 4.66 -21.64
N LYS A 252 8.62 3.38 -21.65
CA LYS A 252 9.51 2.30 -22.17
C LYS A 252 9.87 2.48 -23.64
N ALA A 253 8.91 2.95 -24.44
CA ALA A 253 9.16 3.23 -25.85
C ALA A 253 10.06 4.46 -26.07
N ASN A 254 9.94 5.46 -25.19
CA ASN A 254 10.76 6.68 -25.20
C ASN A 254 11.07 7.13 -23.77
N ASN A 255 12.23 6.77 -23.25
CA ASN A 255 12.62 7.08 -21.87
C ASN A 255 12.95 8.57 -21.62
N GLN A 256 12.92 9.41 -22.65
CA GLN A 256 13.04 10.87 -22.55
C GLN A 256 11.66 11.57 -22.55
N ILE A 257 10.56 10.81 -22.56
CA ILE A 257 9.20 11.39 -22.56
C ILE A 257 8.99 12.22 -21.30
N ILE A 258 8.30 13.34 -21.48
CA ILE A 258 7.80 14.22 -20.41
C ILE A 258 6.29 14.29 -20.61
N PHE A 259 5.51 13.89 -19.61
CA PHE A 259 4.05 13.87 -19.68
C PHE A 259 3.44 15.26 -19.41
N GLY A 260 4.16 16.12 -18.69
CA GLY A 260 3.70 17.47 -18.38
C GLY A 260 2.71 17.56 -17.22
N TYR A 261 2.59 16.53 -16.40
CA TYR A 261 1.69 16.52 -15.23
C TYR A 261 2.02 17.62 -14.21
N TYR A 262 3.25 18.17 -14.21
CA TYR A 262 3.74 19.15 -13.23
C TYR A 262 4.21 20.46 -13.87
N ASN A 263 3.84 20.75 -15.12
CA ASN A 263 4.23 22.00 -15.79
C ASN A 263 3.38 23.21 -15.38
N ALA A 264 2.43 23.08 -14.46
CA ALA A 264 1.82 24.23 -13.81
C ALA A 264 2.81 24.85 -12.80
N PRO A 265 3.06 26.19 -12.83
CA PRO A 265 3.91 26.83 -11.84
C PRO A 265 3.28 26.60 -10.45
N GLN A 266 3.96 25.81 -9.63
CA GLN A 266 3.60 25.70 -8.22
C GLN A 266 3.85 27.07 -7.59
N ALA A 267 2.78 27.75 -7.16
CA ALA A 267 2.91 28.93 -6.31
C ALA A 267 3.77 28.56 -5.11
N PRO A 268 4.73 29.42 -4.70
CA PRO A 268 5.63 29.13 -3.59
C PRO A 268 4.79 28.86 -2.34
N GLN A 269 4.86 27.63 -1.81
CA GLN A 269 4.28 27.29 -0.54
C GLN A 269 4.99 28.14 0.53
N GLN A 270 4.31 29.18 1.03
CA GLN A 270 4.75 29.90 2.22
C GLN A 270 4.83 28.89 3.37
N GLN A 271 6.04 28.53 3.75
CA GLN A 271 6.30 27.91 5.04
C GLN A 271 5.71 28.83 6.11
N ARG A 272 4.57 28.44 6.68
CA ARG A 272 4.10 29.07 7.92
C ARG A 272 5.12 28.72 8.99
N GLN A 273 6.08 29.63 9.17
CA GLN A 273 6.89 29.66 10.38
C GLN A 273 5.92 29.86 11.54
N TYR A 274 5.80 28.86 12.36
CA TYR A 274 5.24 28.99 13.70
C TYR A 274 6.20 29.91 14.48
N SER A 275 5.96 31.23 14.43
CA SER A 275 6.60 32.17 15.29
C SER A 275 6.10 31.94 16.72
N GLY A 276 7.06 31.79 17.60
CA GLY A 276 6.96 31.38 18.98
C GLY A 276 5.90 32.08 19.80
N VAL A 277 5.49 31.37 20.82
CA VAL A 277 4.72 31.81 21.98
C VAL A 277 5.38 33.08 22.58
N PRO A 278 4.63 34.17 22.86
CA PRO A 278 5.19 35.31 23.57
C PRO A 278 5.49 34.91 25.02
N GLU A 279 6.74 35.09 25.40
CA GLU A 279 7.19 35.05 26.80
C GLU A 279 6.36 36.01 27.64
N GLN A 280 5.67 35.51 28.64
CA GLN A 280 5.00 36.34 29.66
C GLN A 280 6.07 36.98 30.54
N THR A 281 6.31 38.27 30.34
CA THR A 281 7.13 39.11 31.20
C THR A 281 6.50 39.22 32.58
N GLY A 282 7.34 38.98 33.57
CA GLY A 282 7.02 38.85 34.98
C GLY A 282 6.24 40.01 35.60
N MET A 283 5.28 39.65 36.43
CA MET A 283 4.68 40.51 37.44
C MET A 283 5.63 40.65 38.62
N GLN A 284 6.10 41.89 38.83
CA GLN A 284 6.75 42.28 40.10
C GLN A 284 5.74 42.36 41.25
N PRO A 285 6.04 41.86 42.47
CA PRO A 285 5.14 41.98 43.61
C PRO A 285 5.15 43.42 44.21
N ARG A 286 3.97 44.04 44.29
CA ARG A 286 3.75 45.31 45.02
C ARG A 286 3.99 45.09 46.51
N ARG A 287 4.90 45.86 47.09
CA ARG A 287 5.10 46.03 48.54
C ARG A 287 3.88 46.74 49.13
N ARG A 288 3.22 46.11 50.11
CA ARG A 288 2.25 46.72 51.00
C ARG A 288 3.00 47.62 51.99
N GLY A 289 2.73 48.91 52.01
CA GLY A 289 3.04 49.80 53.09
C GLY A 289 2.04 49.69 54.23
N ASN A 290 2.57 49.64 55.43
CA ASN A 290 1.80 49.68 56.70
C ASN A 290 1.39 51.09 57.02
N PRO A 291 0.18 51.34 57.54
CA PRO A 291 -0.18 52.63 58.14
C PRO A 291 0.07 52.58 59.64
N THR A 292 0.70 53.62 60.15
CA THR A 292 0.58 54.10 61.53
C THR A 292 -0.69 54.90 61.70
#